data_25409537d3a17e9ef0e03291d44a6d2e
#
_entry.id   25409537d3a17e9ef0e03291d44a6d2e
#
_cell.length_a   1.000
_cell.length_b   1.000
_cell.length_c   1.000
_cell.angle_alpha   90.00
_cell.angle_beta   90.00
_cell.angle_gamma   90.00
#
_symmetry.space_group_name_H-M   'P 1'
#
loop_
_entity.id
_entity.type
_entity.pdbx_description
1 polymer ?
#
loop_
_entity_poly.entity_id
_entity_poly.type
_entity_poly.pdbx_seq_one_letter_code
_entity_poly.pdbx_strand_id
1 'polypeptide(L)'
;MKTEYKIIVDLIEEKTRVLDVGCDDGTLMVSLKKDKNVDARGIEISKDKVQTCVSKGLTVIEGNAELDLKQFPNDSFDYVVLGQTLQAFVNPEIVIKELLRVGKKAIITIPNFGHWKVRLNLLIKGTMPITESLPNDWYNTPNIHMCTIKDFVKFSKIINFKIFKSLALTNKNISNITNSNLFYKNLFAELGIFLIEK
;
A
#
# COMPACT_ATOMS: atom_id res chain seq x y z
N MET A 1 -11.16 12.34 -3.96
CA MET A 1 -10.05 11.35 -4.09
C MET A 1 -9.11 11.49 -2.90
N LYS A 2 -8.73 10.38 -2.27
CA LYS A 2 -7.76 10.38 -1.15
C LYS A 2 -6.43 10.97 -1.62
N THR A 3 -5.73 11.73 -0.76
CA THR A 3 -4.40 12.30 -1.09
C THR A 3 -3.39 11.22 -1.47
N GLU A 4 -3.43 10.07 -0.82
CA GLU A 4 -2.63 8.89 -1.13
C GLU A 4 -2.78 8.46 -2.61
N TYR A 5 -4.01 8.40 -3.12
CA TYR A 5 -4.27 7.98 -4.51
C TYR A 5 -3.68 8.96 -5.53
N LYS A 6 -3.72 10.27 -5.24
CA LYS A 6 -3.03 11.27 -6.09
C LYS A 6 -1.54 10.99 -6.18
N ILE A 7 -0.91 10.68 -5.03
CA ILE A 7 0.52 10.38 -4.99
C ILE A 7 0.84 9.12 -5.79
N ILE A 8 0.02 8.06 -5.65
CA ILE A 8 0.20 6.81 -6.41
C ILE A 8 0.07 7.09 -7.92
N VAL A 9 -0.97 7.83 -8.33
CA VAL A 9 -1.16 8.23 -9.74
C VAL A 9 0.04 9.01 -10.27
N ASP A 10 0.60 9.94 -9.49
CA ASP A 10 1.77 10.74 -9.88
C ASP A 10 3.06 9.91 -10.02
N LEU A 11 3.16 8.77 -9.30
CA LEU A 11 4.30 7.86 -9.37
C LEU A 11 4.24 6.91 -10.58
N ILE A 12 3.07 6.73 -11.20
CA ILE A 12 2.85 5.79 -12.30
C ILE A 12 2.98 6.52 -13.64
N GLU A 13 3.72 5.92 -14.55
CA GLU A 13 3.89 6.40 -15.93
C GLU A 13 2.62 6.16 -16.76
N GLU A 14 2.40 7.03 -17.75
CA GLU A 14 1.25 6.89 -18.64
C GLU A 14 1.34 5.64 -19.53
N LYS A 15 0.18 5.11 -19.93
CA LYS A 15 0.04 3.98 -20.87
C LYS A 15 0.74 2.70 -20.42
N THR A 16 0.89 2.53 -19.12
CA THR A 16 1.47 1.33 -18.49
C THR A 16 0.39 0.34 -18.07
N ARG A 17 0.80 -0.90 -17.78
CA ARG A 17 -0.06 -1.93 -17.19
C ARG A 17 0.12 -1.93 -15.68
N VAL A 18 -0.99 -1.82 -14.96
CA VAL A 18 -0.99 -1.75 -13.49
C VAL A 18 -1.89 -2.82 -12.90
N LEU A 19 -1.38 -3.57 -11.92
CA LEU A 19 -2.18 -4.45 -11.06
C LEU A 19 -2.40 -3.77 -9.72
N ASP A 20 -3.64 -3.54 -9.33
CA ASP A 20 -4.04 -3.02 -8.02
C ASP A 20 -4.45 -4.19 -7.12
N VAL A 21 -3.64 -4.47 -6.09
CA VAL A 21 -3.81 -5.60 -5.18
C VAL A 21 -4.56 -5.16 -3.93
N GLY A 22 -5.75 -5.74 -3.72
CA GLY A 22 -6.71 -5.24 -2.74
C GLY A 22 -7.34 -3.93 -3.23
N CYS A 23 -7.90 -3.95 -4.44
CA CYS A 23 -8.35 -2.74 -5.14
C CYS A 23 -9.60 -2.09 -4.54
N ASP A 24 -10.18 -2.67 -3.48
CA ASP A 24 -11.35 -2.15 -2.78
C ASP A 24 -12.51 -1.84 -3.76
N ASP A 25 -13.03 -0.63 -3.76
CA ASP A 25 -14.11 -0.20 -4.66
C ASP A 25 -13.64 0.23 -6.06
N GLY A 26 -12.35 0.07 -6.37
CA GLY A 26 -11.73 0.42 -7.65
C GLY A 26 -11.50 1.92 -7.88
N THR A 27 -11.65 2.77 -6.87
CA THR A 27 -11.49 4.23 -7.01
C THR A 27 -10.11 4.62 -7.54
N LEU A 28 -9.04 3.95 -7.10
CA LEU A 28 -7.68 4.18 -7.62
C LEU A 28 -7.59 3.80 -9.10
N MET A 29 -8.11 2.63 -9.48
CA MET A 29 -8.10 2.14 -10.87
C MET A 29 -8.83 3.10 -11.82
N VAL A 30 -9.99 3.66 -11.40
CA VAL A 30 -10.72 4.68 -12.17
C VAL A 30 -9.82 5.89 -12.42
N SER A 31 -9.12 6.38 -11.39
CA SER A 31 -8.23 7.53 -11.51
C SER A 31 -7.05 7.24 -12.43
N LEU A 32 -6.42 6.07 -12.31
CA LEU A 32 -5.32 5.63 -13.18
C LEU A 32 -5.74 5.55 -14.66
N LYS A 33 -6.91 4.98 -14.93
CA LYS A 33 -7.44 4.91 -16.31
C LYS A 33 -7.72 6.31 -16.86
N LYS A 34 -8.36 7.18 -16.07
CA LYS A 34 -8.74 8.52 -16.50
C LYS A 34 -7.54 9.44 -16.70
N ASP A 35 -6.62 9.48 -15.72
CA ASP A 35 -5.58 10.51 -15.62
C ASP A 35 -4.29 10.09 -16.35
N LYS A 36 -4.06 8.77 -16.53
CA LYS A 36 -2.80 8.21 -17.07
C LYS A 36 -3.01 7.24 -18.26
N ASN A 37 -4.25 7.00 -18.67
CA ASN A 37 -4.57 6.02 -19.73
C ASN A 37 -3.93 4.64 -19.51
N VAL A 38 -3.96 4.17 -18.27
CA VAL A 38 -3.35 2.91 -17.79
C VAL A 38 -4.29 1.73 -18.07
N ASP A 39 -3.75 0.57 -18.50
CA ASP A 39 -4.47 -0.72 -18.44
C ASP A 39 -4.44 -1.19 -16.97
N ALA A 40 -5.44 -0.78 -16.18
CA ALA A 40 -5.57 -1.12 -14.78
C ALA A 40 -6.40 -2.39 -14.61
N ARG A 41 -5.83 -3.38 -13.89
CA ARG A 41 -6.49 -4.60 -13.45
C ARG A 41 -6.42 -4.69 -11.94
N GLY A 42 -7.42 -5.34 -11.32
CA GLY A 42 -7.49 -5.49 -9.86
C GLY A 42 -7.59 -6.93 -9.43
N ILE A 43 -7.15 -7.20 -8.19
CA ILE A 43 -7.47 -8.41 -7.44
C ILE A 43 -8.06 -7.98 -6.10
N GLU A 44 -9.21 -8.56 -5.71
CA GLU A 44 -9.93 -8.22 -4.50
C GLU A 44 -10.60 -9.47 -3.91
N ILE A 45 -10.52 -9.63 -2.59
CA ILE A 45 -11.06 -10.79 -1.89
C ILE A 45 -12.57 -10.67 -1.62
N SER A 46 -13.07 -9.45 -1.50
CA SER A 46 -14.48 -9.18 -1.20
C SER A 46 -15.32 -9.21 -2.47
N LYS A 47 -16.24 -10.18 -2.56
CA LYS A 47 -17.17 -10.32 -3.68
C LYS A 47 -18.00 -9.05 -3.95
N ASP A 48 -18.47 -8.38 -2.91
CA ASP A 48 -19.29 -7.16 -3.04
C ASP A 48 -18.47 -6.02 -3.66
N LYS A 49 -17.17 -5.91 -3.28
CA LYS A 49 -16.25 -4.93 -3.85
C LYS A 49 -15.90 -5.25 -5.29
N VAL A 50 -15.70 -6.53 -5.62
CA VAL A 50 -15.53 -6.99 -7.02
C VAL A 50 -16.73 -6.60 -7.87
N GLN A 51 -17.95 -6.85 -7.39
CA GLN A 51 -19.18 -6.43 -8.09
C GLN A 51 -19.24 -4.92 -8.29
N THR A 52 -18.86 -4.14 -7.27
CA THR A 52 -18.77 -2.68 -7.37
C THR A 52 -17.78 -2.24 -8.43
N CYS A 53 -16.61 -2.87 -8.51
CA CYS A 53 -15.61 -2.59 -9.55
C CYS A 53 -16.13 -2.93 -10.94
N VAL A 54 -16.73 -4.10 -11.11
CA VAL A 54 -17.30 -4.55 -12.39
C VAL A 54 -18.42 -3.59 -12.86
N SER A 55 -19.27 -3.11 -11.95
CA SER A 55 -20.30 -2.11 -12.29
C SER A 55 -19.73 -0.79 -12.80
N LYS A 56 -18.49 -0.45 -12.41
CA LYS A 56 -17.73 0.70 -12.92
C LYS A 56 -16.97 0.42 -14.23
N GLY A 57 -17.12 -0.78 -14.83
CA GLY A 57 -16.40 -1.18 -16.04
C GLY A 57 -14.91 -1.46 -15.82
N LEU A 58 -14.54 -1.89 -14.60
CA LEU A 58 -13.18 -2.26 -14.27
C LEU A 58 -12.96 -3.78 -14.40
N THR A 59 -11.75 -4.17 -14.78
CA THR A 59 -11.34 -5.57 -14.85
C THR A 59 -10.76 -5.99 -13.52
N VAL A 60 -11.51 -6.77 -12.74
CA VAL A 60 -11.11 -7.23 -11.41
C VAL A 60 -11.34 -8.74 -11.29
N ILE A 61 -10.41 -9.43 -10.63
CA ILE A 61 -10.48 -10.85 -10.30
C ILE A 61 -10.83 -10.97 -8.81
N GLU A 62 -11.85 -11.79 -8.50
CA GLU A 62 -12.10 -12.20 -7.11
C GLU A 62 -11.02 -13.20 -6.71
N GLY A 63 -10.24 -12.88 -5.66
CA GLY A 63 -9.15 -13.76 -5.23
C GLY A 63 -8.41 -13.27 -4.00
N ASN A 64 -7.69 -14.21 -3.39
CA ASN A 64 -6.77 -13.93 -2.29
C ASN A 64 -5.38 -13.65 -2.85
N ALA A 65 -4.91 -12.41 -2.76
CA ALA A 65 -3.62 -11.99 -3.31
C ALA A 65 -2.44 -12.83 -2.78
N GLU A 66 -2.47 -13.28 -1.52
CA GLU A 66 -1.39 -14.11 -0.94
C GLU A 66 -1.26 -15.47 -1.64
N LEU A 67 -2.36 -15.99 -2.19
CA LEU A 67 -2.41 -17.29 -2.88
C LEU A 67 -2.38 -17.13 -4.41
N ASP A 68 -3.08 -16.14 -4.93
CA ASP A 68 -3.41 -16.04 -6.35
C ASP A 68 -2.41 -15.21 -7.17
N LEU A 69 -1.55 -14.40 -6.54
CA LEU A 69 -0.47 -13.70 -7.25
C LEU A 69 0.44 -14.68 -8.02
N LYS A 70 0.60 -15.90 -7.54
CA LYS A 70 1.40 -16.97 -8.19
C LYS A 70 0.89 -17.35 -9.59
N GLN A 71 -0.38 -17.08 -9.90
CA GLN A 71 -0.98 -17.38 -11.19
C GLN A 71 -0.59 -16.36 -12.28
N PHE A 72 -0.11 -15.17 -11.90
CA PHE A 72 0.34 -14.17 -12.85
C PHE A 72 1.75 -14.48 -13.35
N PRO A 73 2.02 -14.31 -14.65
CA PRO A 73 3.38 -14.45 -15.19
C PRO A 73 4.35 -13.42 -14.61
N ASN A 74 5.65 -13.73 -14.67
CA ASN A 74 6.69 -12.77 -14.30
C ASN A 74 6.61 -11.52 -15.18
N ASP A 75 6.88 -10.36 -14.58
CA ASP A 75 6.97 -9.06 -15.25
C ASP A 75 5.75 -8.74 -16.16
N SER A 76 4.57 -9.30 -15.80
CA SER A 76 3.32 -9.11 -16.55
C SER A 76 2.71 -7.72 -16.41
N PHE A 77 3.15 -6.96 -15.40
CA PHE A 77 2.75 -5.58 -15.17
C PHE A 77 3.97 -4.67 -15.05
N ASP A 78 3.81 -3.40 -15.45
CA ASP A 78 4.85 -2.39 -15.26
C ASP A 78 4.89 -1.92 -13.81
N TYR A 79 3.70 -1.81 -13.18
CA TYR A 79 3.55 -1.49 -11.77
C TYR A 79 2.56 -2.44 -11.08
N VAL A 80 2.86 -2.80 -9.85
CA VAL A 80 1.91 -3.44 -8.95
C VAL A 80 1.70 -2.51 -7.75
N VAL A 81 0.45 -2.21 -7.42
CA VAL A 81 0.11 -1.34 -6.29
C VAL A 81 -0.45 -2.17 -5.15
N LEU A 82 0.00 -1.91 -3.93
CA LEU A 82 -0.53 -2.49 -2.70
C LEU A 82 -0.83 -1.36 -1.70
N GLY A 83 -2.10 -0.94 -1.67
CA GLY A 83 -2.57 0.17 -0.85
C GLY A 83 -2.99 -0.26 0.55
N GLN A 84 -2.20 0.06 1.58
CA GLN A 84 -2.51 -0.17 3.00
C GLN A 84 -3.00 -1.60 3.33
N THR A 85 -2.48 -2.61 2.65
CA THR A 85 -2.92 -4.01 2.80
C THR A 85 -1.78 -4.93 3.29
N LEU A 86 -0.51 -4.50 3.15
CA LEU A 86 0.65 -5.34 3.52
C LEU A 86 0.57 -5.89 4.94
N GLN A 87 0.12 -5.07 5.87
CA GLN A 87 0.01 -5.42 7.30
C GLN A 87 -1.16 -6.39 7.61
N ALA A 88 -1.99 -6.69 6.64
CA ALA A 88 -3.11 -7.64 6.76
C ALA A 88 -2.77 -9.05 6.25
N PHE A 89 -1.64 -9.23 5.56
CA PHE A 89 -1.20 -10.54 5.08
C PHE A 89 -0.52 -11.34 6.19
N VAL A 90 -0.70 -12.65 6.15
CA VAL A 90 -0.02 -13.57 7.09
C VAL A 90 1.48 -13.60 6.82
N ASN A 91 1.89 -13.61 5.55
CA ASN A 91 3.28 -13.69 5.12
C ASN A 91 3.70 -12.50 4.22
N PRO A 92 3.89 -11.30 4.79
CA PRO A 92 4.21 -10.09 4.00
C PRO A 92 5.50 -10.21 3.18
N GLU A 93 6.45 -11.03 3.62
CA GLU A 93 7.69 -11.31 2.86
C GLU A 93 7.38 -12.02 1.53
N ILE A 94 6.53 -13.05 1.56
CA ILE A 94 6.13 -13.80 0.36
C ILE A 94 5.38 -12.87 -0.59
N VAL A 95 4.47 -12.05 -0.04
CA VAL A 95 3.70 -11.09 -0.84
C VAL A 95 4.62 -10.10 -1.55
N ILE A 96 5.57 -9.47 -0.86
CA ILE A 96 6.52 -8.52 -1.51
C ILE A 96 7.32 -9.20 -2.62
N LYS A 97 7.80 -10.42 -2.40
CA LYS A 97 8.52 -11.19 -3.45
C LYS A 97 7.63 -11.44 -4.67
N GLU A 98 6.36 -11.78 -4.45
CA GLU A 98 5.41 -11.98 -5.54
C GLU A 98 5.05 -10.67 -6.25
N LEU A 99 4.84 -9.55 -5.52
CA LEU A 99 4.62 -8.24 -6.14
C LEU A 99 5.78 -7.86 -7.06
N LEU A 100 7.03 -8.08 -6.62
CA LEU A 100 8.24 -7.81 -7.40
C LEU A 100 8.47 -8.84 -8.51
N ARG A 101 7.93 -10.05 -8.42
CA ARG A 101 7.96 -11.04 -9.48
C ARG A 101 6.98 -10.69 -10.61
N VAL A 102 5.78 -10.30 -10.24
CA VAL A 102 4.67 -10.00 -11.17
C VAL A 102 4.84 -8.62 -11.83
N GLY A 103 5.36 -7.65 -11.07
CA GLY A 103 5.60 -6.29 -11.54
C GLY A 103 7.08 -5.94 -11.67
N LYS A 104 7.41 -5.07 -12.63
CA LYS A 104 8.76 -4.49 -12.75
C LYS A 104 9.06 -3.57 -11.57
N LYS A 105 8.03 -2.84 -11.08
CA LYS A 105 8.09 -1.98 -9.91
C LYS A 105 6.85 -2.23 -9.05
N ALA A 106 6.98 -2.06 -7.73
CA ALA A 106 5.80 -2.09 -6.85
C ALA A 106 5.68 -0.80 -6.04
N ILE A 107 4.45 -0.33 -5.85
CA ILE A 107 4.13 0.81 -4.99
C ILE A 107 3.40 0.25 -3.78
N ILE A 108 3.98 0.43 -2.60
CA ILE A 108 3.42 -0.06 -1.34
C ILE A 108 3.15 1.12 -0.44
N THR A 109 1.95 1.17 0.12
CA THR A 109 1.61 2.15 1.15
C THR A 109 1.33 1.44 2.46
N ILE A 110 1.83 2.01 3.55
CA ILE A 110 1.66 1.45 4.89
C ILE A 110 1.19 2.52 5.88
N PRO A 111 0.21 2.24 6.74
CA PRO A 111 -0.12 3.09 7.86
C PRO A 111 1.03 3.05 8.87
N ASN A 112 1.34 4.20 9.47
CA ASN A 112 2.46 4.30 10.39
C ASN A 112 2.03 4.13 11.85
N PHE A 113 2.17 2.93 12.39
CA PHE A 113 1.95 2.67 13.82
C PHE A 113 2.96 3.40 14.75
N GLY A 114 4.08 3.91 14.18
CA GLY A 114 5.07 4.71 14.89
C GLY A 114 4.70 6.18 15.07
N HIS A 115 3.53 6.63 14.61
CA HIS A 115 3.09 8.01 14.71
C HIS A 115 2.94 8.47 16.18
N TRP A 116 3.30 9.72 16.47
CA TRP A 116 3.34 10.24 17.84
C TRP A 116 1.99 10.14 18.59
N LYS A 117 0.87 10.33 17.90
CA LYS A 117 -0.48 10.18 18.50
C LYS A 117 -0.73 8.76 18.96
N VAL A 118 -0.28 7.74 18.19
CA VAL A 118 -0.38 6.33 18.54
C VAL A 118 0.43 6.05 19.80
N ARG A 119 1.68 6.52 19.83
CA ARG A 119 2.58 6.35 20.99
C ARG A 119 2.05 7.02 22.25
N LEU A 120 1.60 8.27 22.11
CA LEU A 120 1.08 9.04 23.25
C LEU A 120 -0.21 8.43 23.81
N ASN A 121 -1.10 7.95 22.94
CA ASN A 121 -2.32 7.29 23.37
C ASN A 121 -2.01 6.01 24.16
N LEU A 122 -1.12 5.15 23.64
CA LEU A 122 -0.68 3.96 24.35
C LEU A 122 -0.01 4.30 25.70
N LEU A 123 0.84 5.34 25.72
CA LEU A 123 1.55 5.74 26.95
C LEU A 123 0.61 6.27 28.03
N ILE A 124 -0.38 7.11 27.66
CA ILE A 124 -1.25 7.78 28.62
C ILE A 124 -2.48 6.94 28.95
N LYS A 125 -3.13 6.35 27.93
CA LYS A 125 -4.39 5.63 28.13
C LYS A 125 -4.24 4.12 28.33
N GLY A 126 -3.10 3.55 27.91
CA GLY A 126 -2.87 2.10 27.94
C GLY A 126 -3.78 1.30 27.03
N THR A 127 -4.44 1.94 26.04
CA THR A 127 -5.35 1.31 25.09
C THR A 127 -4.87 1.49 23.66
N MET A 128 -5.21 0.53 22.77
CA MET A 128 -4.91 0.67 21.35
C MET A 128 -5.60 1.90 20.77
N PRO A 129 -4.87 2.77 20.07
CA PRO A 129 -5.42 4.01 19.57
C PRO A 129 -6.26 3.79 18.32
N ILE A 130 -7.38 4.50 18.25
CA ILE A 130 -8.14 4.69 17.02
C ILE A 130 -7.73 6.05 16.45
N THR A 131 -7.29 6.08 15.21
CA THR A 131 -6.85 7.29 14.49
C THR A 131 -7.42 7.31 13.08
N GLU A 132 -7.26 8.41 12.36
CA GLU A 132 -7.71 8.52 10.97
C GLU A 132 -7.04 7.49 10.04
N SER A 133 -5.78 7.15 10.30
CA SER A 133 -5.04 6.10 9.57
C SER A 133 -5.24 4.69 10.12
N LEU A 134 -5.79 4.55 11.32
CA LEU A 134 -6.08 3.28 12.01
C LEU A 134 -7.50 3.37 12.60
N PRO A 135 -8.54 3.28 11.75
CA PRO A 135 -9.91 3.62 12.16
C PRO A 135 -10.65 2.51 12.92
N ASN A 136 -10.09 1.31 12.99
CA ASN A 136 -10.77 0.15 13.56
C ASN A 136 -10.32 -0.10 15.01
N ASP A 137 -11.21 -0.69 15.79
CA ASP A 137 -10.88 -1.26 17.10
C ASP A 137 -9.90 -2.44 16.96
N TRP A 138 -9.12 -2.71 18.01
CA TRP A 138 -8.11 -3.76 18.02
C TRP A 138 -8.67 -5.17 17.71
N TYR A 139 -9.92 -5.44 18.06
CA TYR A 139 -10.59 -6.74 17.84
C TYR A 139 -11.30 -6.82 16.47
N ASN A 140 -11.42 -5.70 15.74
CA ASN A 140 -12.16 -5.60 14.47
C ASN A 140 -11.28 -5.07 13.32
N THR A 141 -9.98 -4.96 13.56
CA THR A 141 -9.02 -4.51 12.55
C THR A 141 -8.56 -5.67 11.66
N PRO A 142 -8.43 -5.46 10.33
CA PRO A 142 -7.76 -6.41 9.46
C PRO A 142 -6.25 -6.44 9.66
N ASN A 143 -5.67 -5.47 10.39
CA ASN A 143 -4.23 -5.35 10.56
C ASN A 143 -3.72 -6.37 11.57
N ILE A 144 -2.97 -7.37 11.12
CA ILE A 144 -2.34 -8.39 11.99
C ILE A 144 -0.87 -8.05 12.30
N HIS A 145 -0.24 -7.16 11.52
CA HIS A 145 1.11 -6.66 11.76
C HIS A 145 1.11 -5.16 12.03
N MET A 146 1.74 -4.74 13.11
CA MET A 146 1.93 -3.34 13.46
C MET A 146 3.24 -2.84 12.85
N CYS A 147 3.17 -2.22 11.67
CA CYS A 147 4.35 -1.77 10.94
C CYS A 147 4.56 -0.26 11.11
N THR A 148 5.81 0.16 11.28
CA THR A 148 6.21 1.56 11.22
C THR A 148 6.98 1.85 9.93
N ILE A 149 7.09 3.11 9.54
CA ILE A 149 7.94 3.53 8.41
C ILE A 149 9.38 3.01 8.58
N LYS A 150 9.91 3.07 9.81
CA LYS A 150 11.26 2.60 10.11
C LYS A 150 11.40 1.07 9.98
N ASP A 151 10.35 0.32 10.34
CA ASP A 151 10.35 -1.13 10.21
C ASP A 151 10.32 -1.55 8.76
N PHE A 152 9.54 -0.89 7.90
CA PHE A 152 9.54 -1.17 6.47
C PHE A 152 10.90 -0.90 5.82
N VAL A 153 11.57 0.20 6.19
CA VAL A 153 12.94 0.48 5.72
C VAL A 153 13.96 -0.56 6.20
N LYS A 154 13.79 -1.10 7.43
CA LYS A 154 14.62 -2.22 7.89
C LYS A 154 14.31 -3.51 7.13
N PHE A 155 13.02 -3.77 6.91
CA PHE A 155 12.55 -4.96 6.22
C PHE A 155 13.09 -5.05 4.79
N SER A 156 13.22 -3.91 4.07
CA SER A 156 13.82 -3.89 2.74
C SER A 156 15.25 -4.44 2.72
N LYS A 157 16.02 -4.20 3.79
CA LYS A 157 17.38 -4.73 3.92
C LYS A 157 17.41 -6.22 4.26
N ILE A 158 16.44 -6.71 5.03
CA ILE A 158 16.34 -8.11 5.45
C ILE A 158 16.02 -9.01 4.26
N ILE A 159 15.04 -8.64 3.44
CA ILE A 159 14.59 -9.44 2.30
C ILE A 159 15.19 -9.00 0.97
N ASN A 160 16.13 -8.03 1.01
CA ASN A 160 16.98 -7.58 -0.09
C ASN A 160 16.20 -7.07 -1.32
N PHE A 161 15.33 -6.06 -1.11
CA PHE A 161 14.75 -5.28 -2.20
C PHE A 161 15.16 -3.81 -2.11
N LYS A 162 15.17 -3.14 -3.24
CA LYS A 162 15.59 -1.74 -3.34
C LYS A 162 14.40 -0.80 -3.20
N ILE A 163 14.51 0.18 -2.32
CA ILE A 163 13.58 1.31 -2.26
C ILE A 163 14.09 2.39 -3.22
N PHE A 164 13.41 2.56 -4.35
CA PHE A 164 13.75 3.57 -5.35
C PHE A 164 13.29 4.97 -4.91
N LYS A 165 12.09 5.07 -4.33
CA LYS A 165 11.53 6.32 -3.81
C LYS A 165 10.74 6.06 -2.55
N SER A 166 10.88 6.93 -1.56
CA SER A 166 10.15 6.86 -0.30
C SER A 166 9.56 8.21 0.07
N LEU A 167 8.27 8.24 0.31
CA LEU A 167 7.50 9.44 0.61
C LEU A 167 6.74 9.26 1.93
N ALA A 168 6.61 10.35 2.65
CA ALA A 168 5.82 10.45 3.87
C ALA A 168 4.65 11.41 3.65
N LEU A 169 3.45 10.98 4.04
CA LEU A 169 2.26 11.82 4.09
C LEU A 169 2.03 12.28 5.53
N THR A 170 1.97 13.61 5.73
CA THR A 170 1.73 14.26 7.02
C THR A 170 0.74 15.39 6.82
N ASN A 171 -0.45 15.32 7.43
CA ASN A 171 -1.49 16.37 7.29
C ASN A 171 -1.69 16.83 5.82
N LYS A 172 -1.82 15.88 4.88
CA LYS A 172 -1.95 16.11 3.44
C LYS A 172 -0.69 16.64 2.73
N ASN A 173 0.38 16.93 3.45
CA ASN A 173 1.67 17.35 2.89
C ASN A 173 2.55 16.14 2.58
N ILE A 174 3.19 16.17 1.41
CA ILE A 174 4.07 15.11 0.93
C ILE A 174 5.52 15.55 1.10
N SER A 175 6.36 14.63 1.54
CA SER A 175 7.81 14.90 1.68
C SER A 175 8.61 13.62 1.50
N ASN A 176 9.86 13.76 1.02
CA ASN A 176 10.75 12.62 0.88
C ASN A 176 11.20 12.09 2.25
N ILE A 177 11.34 10.76 2.33
CA ILE A 177 12.01 10.09 3.44
C ILE A 177 13.47 9.86 3.05
N THR A 178 14.37 10.29 3.91
CA THR A 178 15.82 10.10 3.77
C THR A 178 16.38 9.51 5.06
N ASN A 179 17.61 9.00 5.04
CA ASN A 179 18.22 8.48 6.26
C ASN A 179 18.33 9.55 7.36
N SER A 180 18.59 10.80 6.99
CA SER A 180 18.73 11.92 7.93
C SER A 180 17.42 12.32 8.61
N ASN A 181 16.28 12.17 7.94
CA ASN A 181 14.98 12.57 8.49
C ASN A 181 14.07 11.40 8.88
N LEU A 182 14.53 10.16 8.72
CA LEU A 182 13.73 8.94 8.98
C LEU A 182 13.11 8.93 10.39
N PHE A 183 13.84 9.38 11.40
CA PHE A 183 13.33 9.47 12.77
C PHE A 183 12.11 10.39 12.85
N TYR A 184 12.21 11.61 12.31
CA TYR A 184 11.11 12.59 12.30
C TYR A 184 9.93 12.11 11.46
N LYS A 185 10.19 11.53 10.27
CA LYS A 185 9.11 10.98 9.44
C LYS A 185 8.41 9.82 10.12
N ASN A 186 9.14 8.94 10.79
CA ASN A 186 8.55 7.86 11.58
C ASN A 186 7.72 8.35 12.77
N LEU A 187 8.02 9.55 13.29
CA LEU A 187 7.28 10.13 14.41
C LEU A 187 6.04 10.92 13.96
N PHE A 188 6.12 11.65 12.85
CA PHE A 188 5.09 12.62 12.48
C PHE A 188 4.28 12.25 11.23
N ALA A 189 4.74 11.33 10.38
CA ALA A 189 3.97 10.92 9.22
C ALA A 189 2.90 9.88 9.59
N GLU A 190 1.74 10.01 8.97
CA GLU A 190 0.60 9.12 9.12
C GLU A 190 0.72 7.89 8.21
N LEU A 191 1.31 8.09 7.03
CA LEU A 191 1.46 7.07 5.99
C LEU A 191 2.85 7.11 5.37
N GLY A 192 3.43 5.94 5.13
CA GLY A 192 4.60 5.76 4.28
C GLY A 192 4.19 5.24 2.90
N ILE A 193 4.80 5.80 1.84
CA ILE A 193 4.57 5.39 0.43
C ILE A 193 5.92 5.06 -0.17
N PHE A 194 6.06 3.85 -0.68
CA PHE A 194 7.33 3.32 -1.16
C PHE A 194 7.19 2.80 -2.59
N LEU A 195 8.01 3.31 -3.50
CA LEU A 195 8.24 2.72 -4.81
C LEU A 195 9.47 1.82 -4.68
N ILE A 196 9.28 0.53 -4.93
CA ILE A 196 10.30 -0.50 -4.77
C ILE A 196 10.54 -1.24 -6.08
N GLU A 197 11.75 -1.79 -6.21
CA GLU A 197 12.18 -2.61 -7.34
C GLU A 197 13.06 -3.78 -6.86
N LYS A 198 13.30 -4.76 -7.74
CA LYS A 198 14.18 -5.91 -7.46
C LYS A 198 15.58 -5.46 -7.08
#